data_82d2822d966c8a3af53e5b3fb4c77290
#
_entry.id   82d2822d966c8a3af53e5b3fb4c77290
#
_cell.length_a   1.000
_cell.length_b   1.000
_cell.length_c   1.000
_cell.angle_alpha   90.00
_cell.angle_beta   90.00
_cell.angle_gamma   90.00
#
_symmetry.space_group_name_H-M   'P 1'
#
loop_
_entity.id
_entity.type
_entity.pdbx_description
1 polymer ?
#
loop_
_entity_poly.entity_id
_entity_poly.type
_entity_poly.pdbx_seq_one_letter_code
_entity_poly.pdbx_strand_id
1 'polypeptide(L)'
;MTPAPVPGRPDTAATLAELRAGLSERIGVPVLVENDAAAAALGEFWSRRVPREQAFGCVYLSTGVGAGFVFGGALFRGASSGAGELGHLSIRYDGRPCPCGNLGCVEQYASTSATVRAAREHPELRARLPLDGTGSSAYDAVARAAVNGDPVAYAVLDQAAEHLSRAATSMANLLDLGRLVLTGPGVALAGSIYARRLRGHLSRTAHSRQRHSVTVELSAQPRDAAGIGAAVLVVQASVAPGHTPGVAG
;
A
#
# COMPACT_ATOMS: atom_id res chain seq x y z
N MET A 1 3.21 -25.21 -15.18
CA MET A 1 4.66 -25.19 -14.98
C MET A 1 4.98 -24.21 -13.87
N THR A 2 5.43 -24.69 -12.72
CA THR A 2 5.91 -23.82 -11.62
C THR A 2 7.21 -23.16 -12.10
N PRO A 3 7.36 -21.83 -12.05
CA PRO A 3 8.61 -21.19 -12.43
C PRO A 3 9.75 -21.68 -11.51
N ALA A 4 10.93 -21.89 -12.07
CA ALA A 4 12.10 -22.28 -11.30
C ALA A 4 12.42 -21.24 -10.22
N PRO A 5 12.78 -21.63 -8.99
CA PRO A 5 13.12 -20.70 -7.94
C PRO A 5 14.32 -19.85 -8.32
N VAL A 6 14.23 -18.55 -8.07
CA VAL A 6 15.36 -17.63 -8.28
C VAL A 6 16.44 -17.95 -7.25
N PRO A 7 17.68 -18.26 -7.64
CA PRO A 7 18.74 -18.60 -6.70
C PRO A 7 18.93 -17.53 -5.62
N GLY A 8 18.92 -17.95 -4.34
CA GLY A 8 19.13 -17.06 -3.20
C GLY A 8 17.89 -16.32 -2.68
N ARG A 9 16.71 -16.52 -3.27
CA ARG A 9 15.44 -16.02 -2.74
C ARG A 9 14.68 -17.16 -2.08
N PRO A 10 14.24 -17.04 -0.81
CA PRO A 10 13.41 -18.08 -0.20
C PRO A 10 12.13 -18.24 -1.03
N ASP A 11 11.67 -19.50 -1.17
CA ASP A 11 10.37 -19.77 -1.78
C ASP A 11 9.27 -19.22 -0.88
N THR A 12 8.80 -18.04 -1.23
CA THR A 12 7.81 -17.29 -0.44
C THR A 12 6.50 -18.08 -0.35
N ALA A 13 6.14 -18.84 -1.39
CA ALA A 13 4.91 -19.63 -1.40
C ALA A 13 5.01 -20.82 -0.45
N ALA A 14 6.12 -21.54 -0.44
CA ALA A 14 6.37 -22.64 0.51
C ALA A 14 6.39 -22.10 1.95
N THR A 15 7.10 -21.00 2.21
CA THR A 15 7.18 -20.35 3.53
C THR A 15 5.81 -19.90 4.05
N LEU A 16 4.96 -19.34 3.19
CA LEU A 16 3.58 -18.94 3.57
C LEU A 16 2.69 -20.15 3.83
N ALA A 17 2.84 -21.24 3.07
CA ALA A 17 2.09 -22.48 3.30
C ALA A 17 2.47 -23.11 4.64
N GLU A 18 3.76 -23.17 4.96
CA GLU A 18 4.28 -23.67 6.24
C GLU A 18 3.81 -22.80 7.42
N LEU A 19 3.87 -21.46 7.30
CA LEU A 19 3.38 -20.54 8.29
C LEU A 19 1.88 -20.74 8.55
N ARG A 20 1.09 -20.85 7.50
CA ARG A 20 -0.36 -21.11 7.59
C ARG A 20 -0.64 -22.43 8.30
N ALA A 21 0.02 -23.50 7.91
CA ALA A 21 -0.16 -24.82 8.52
C ALA A 21 0.21 -24.81 10.00
N GLY A 22 1.39 -24.30 10.35
CA GLY A 22 1.86 -24.22 11.72
C GLY A 22 0.99 -23.33 12.63
N LEU A 23 0.46 -22.22 12.10
CA LEU A 23 -0.50 -21.39 12.84
C LEU A 23 -1.83 -22.14 13.03
N SER A 24 -2.37 -22.77 11.99
CA SER A 24 -3.63 -23.54 12.08
C SER A 24 -3.54 -24.66 13.11
N GLU A 25 -2.41 -25.38 13.13
CA GLU A 25 -2.17 -26.43 14.12
C GLU A 25 -2.13 -25.89 15.55
N ARG A 26 -1.42 -24.79 15.77
CA ARG A 26 -1.25 -24.20 17.11
C ARG A 26 -2.51 -23.61 17.70
N ILE A 27 -3.37 -23.01 16.88
CA ILE A 27 -4.60 -22.35 17.34
C ILE A 27 -5.86 -23.20 17.18
N GLY A 28 -5.76 -24.35 16.49
CA GLY A 28 -6.86 -25.30 16.32
C GLY A 28 -7.98 -24.85 15.37
N VAL A 29 -7.74 -23.80 14.55
CA VAL A 29 -8.71 -23.31 13.56
C VAL A 29 -8.02 -23.04 12.22
N PRO A 30 -8.73 -23.11 11.08
CA PRO A 30 -8.16 -22.76 9.78
C PRO A 30 -7.66 -21.33 9.74
N VAL A 31 -6.46 -21.11 9.20
CA VAL A 31 -5.85 -19.79 9.03
C VAL A 31 -5.88 -19.38 7.55
N LEU A 32 -6.34 -18.17 7.29
CA LEU A 32 -6.20 -17.49 6.00
C LEU A 32 -5.02 -16.52 6.06
N VAL A 33 -4.20 -16.52 5.03
CA VAL A 33 -3.09 -15.55 4.88
C VAL A 33 -3.37 -14.70 3.66
N GLU A 34 -3.25 -13.38 3.81
CA GLU A 34 -3.44 -12.43 2.72
C GLU A 34 -2.37 -11.33 2.81
N ASN A 35 -2.07 -10.71 1.67
CA ASN A 35 -1.24 -9.51 1.62
C ASN A 35 -1.93 -8.35 2.37
N ASP A 36 -1.19 -7.55 3.12
CA ASP A 36 -1.72 -6.46 3.95
C ASP A 36 -2.41 -5.36 3.14
N ALA A 37 -1.85 -4.97 1.99
CA ALA A 37 -2.46 -3.97 1.10
C ALA A 37 -3.74 -4.50 0.44
N ALA A 38 -3.76 -5.78 0.06
CA ALA A 38 -4.92 -6.45 -0.48
C ALA A 38 -6.03 -6.57 0.58
N ALA A 39 -5.69 -7.00 1.79
CA ALA A 39 -6.62 -7.03 2.91
C ALA A 39 -7.17 -5.63 3.22
N ALA A 40 -6.30 -4.60 3.31
CA ALA A 40 -6.73 -3.24 3.54
C ALA A 40 -7.70 -2.72 2.48
N ALA A 41 -7.47 -3.05 1.20
CA ALA A 41 -8.39 -2.68 0.12
C ALA A 41 -9.78 -3.29 0.30
N LEU A 42 -9.83 -4.55 0.72
CA LEU A 42 -11.10 -5.22 1.00
C LEU A 42 -11.81 -4.59 2.21
N GLY A 43 -11.07 -4.29 3.28
CA GLY A 43 -11.58 -3.61 4.48
C GLY A 43 -12.16 -2.23 4.14
N GLU A 44 -11.45 -1.43 3.37
CA GLU A 44 -11.90 -0.11 2.92
C GLU A 44 -13.13 -0.20 1.99
N PHE A 45 -13.13 -1.15 1.07
CA PHE A 45 -14.27 -1.39 0.17
C PHE A 45 -15.55 -1.69 0.95
N TRP A 46 -15.48 -2.59 1.92
CA TRP A 46 -16.63 -2.99 2.74
C TRP A 46 -17.08 -1.89 3.71
N SER A 47 -16.16 -1.27 4.42
CA SER A 47 -16.46 -0.21 5.39
C SER A 47 -17.13 1.00 4.74
N ARG A 48 -16.79 1.28 3.48
CA ARG A 48 -17.35 2.39 2.69
C ARG A 48 -18.61 2.02 1.92
N ARG A 49 -19.01 0.75 1.93
CA ARG A 49 -20.14 0.25 1.15
C ARG A 49 -20.04 0.63 -0.33
N VAL A 50 -18.83 0.47 -0.89
CA VAL A 50 -18.59 0.80 -2.30
C VAL A 50 -19.48 -0.08 -3.19
N PRO A 51 -20.19 0.48 -4.19
CA PRO A 51 -20.96 -0.30 -5.14
C PRO A 51 -20.07 -1.33 -5.86
N ARG A 52 -20.59 -2.55 -6.07
CA ARG A 52 -19.81 -3.65 -6.68
C ARG A 52 -19.34 -3.33 -8.09
N GLU A 53 -20.08 -2.52 -8.82
CA GLU A 53 -19.78 -2.12 -10.20
C GLU A 53 -18.62 -1.13 -10.28
N GLN A 54 -18.27 -0.49 -9.17
CA GLN A 54 -17.20 0.51 -9.13
C GLN A 54 -15.83 -0.16 -9.02
N ALA A 55 -14.93 0.16 -9.96
CA ALA A 55 -13.52 -0.17 -9.85
C ALA A 55 -12.90 0.60 -8.67
N PHE A 56 -12.41 -0.12 -7.68
CA PHE A 56 -11.90 0.43 -6.42
C PHE A 56 -10.43 0.11 -6.25
N GLY A 57 -9.64 1.12 -5.95
CA GLY A 57 -8.22 0.98 -5.65
C GLY A 57 -7.88 1.53 -4.26
N CYS A 58 -6.91 0.89 -3.63
CA CYS A 58 -6.36 1.28 -2.34
C CYS A 58 -4.84 1.36 -2.45
N VAL A 59 -4.24 2.42 -1.92
CA VAL A 59 -2.80 2.53 -1.72
C VAL A 59 -2.50 2.38 -0.25
N TYR A 60 -1.70 1.39 0.08
CA TYR A 60 -1.27 1.06 1.44
C TYR A 60 0.14 1.57 1.66
N LEU A 61 0.29 2.59 2.50
CA LEU A 61 1.56 3.20 2.83
C LEU A 61 2.06 2.71 4.19
N SER A 62 3.17 2.00 4.18
CA SER A 62 3.83 1.50 5.39
C SER A 62 5.35 1.55 5.23
N THR A 63 6.11 0.64 5.85
CA THR A 63 7.56 0.50 5.61
C THR A 63 7.89 0.25 4.14
N GLY A 64 6.93 -0.32 3.40
CA GLY A 64 6.85 -0.40 1.96
C GLY A 64 5.67 0.38 1.39
N VAL A 65 5.39 0.17 0.10
CA VAL A 65 4.24 0.71 -0.62
C VAL A 65 3.54 -0.43 -1.35
N GLY A 66 2.30 -0.68 -0.99
CA GLY A 66 1.45 -1.67 -1.66
C GLY A 66 0.19 -1.04 -2.27
N ALA A 67 -0.51 -1.80 -3.06
CA ALA A 67 -1.86 -1.48 -3.50
C ALA A 67 -2.76 -2.72 -3.41
N GLY A 68 -4.06 -2.49 -3.36
CA GLY A 68 -5.06 -3.53 -3.48
C GLY A 68 -6.21 -3.05 -4.36
N PHE A 69 -6.87 -3.98 -5.04
CA PHE A 69 -7.93 -3.68 -5.99
C PHE A 69 -9.14 -4.55 -5.75
N VAL A 70 -10.33 -3.95 -5.87
CA VAL A 70 -11.60 -4.68 -5.82
C VAL A 70 -12.37 -4.37 -7.10
N PHE A 71 -12.69 -5.41 -7.86
CA PHE A 71 -13.47 -5.35 -9.08
C PHE A 71 -14.66 -6.30 -8.96
N GLY A 72 -15.85 -5.85 -9.34
CA GLY A 72 -17.06 -6.68 -9.22
C GLY A 72 -17.39 -7.08 -7.76
N GLY A 73 -16.86 -6.34 -6.78
CA GLY A 73 -17.00 -6.67 -5.36
C GLY A 73 -16.05 -7.76 -4.85
N ALA A 74 -15.13 -8.23 -5.70
CA ALA A 74 -14.15 -9.24 -5.37
C ALA A 74 -12.72 -8.66 -5.38
N LEU A 75 -11.90 -9.13 -4.44
CA LEU A 75 -10.48 -8.76 -4.38
C LEU A 75 -9.75 -9.33 -5.60
N PHE A 76 -9.05 -8.46 -6.32
CA PHE A 76 -8.21 -8.85 -7.45
C PHE A 76 -6.82 -9.29 -6.95
N ARG A 77 -6.53 -10.59 -7.09
CA ARG A 77 -5.28 -11.18 -6.62
C ARG A 77 -4.22 -11.37 -7.70
N GLY A 78 -4.61 -11.31 -8.98
CA GLY A 78 -3.73 -11.69 -10.09
C GLY A 78 -3.47 -13.20 -10.16
N ALA A 79 -2.48 -13.60 -10.94
CA ALA A 79 -2.20 -15.01 -11.23
C ALA A 79 -1.57 -15.80 -10.06
N SER A 80 -0.86 -15.09 -9.16
CA SER A 80 -0.09 -15.70 -8.06
C SER A 80 -0.34 -15.03 -6.71
N SER A 81 -1.46 -14.37 -6.55
CA SER A 81 -1.78 -13.50 -5.40
C SER A 81 -0.77 -12.36 -5.17
N GLY A 82 -0.03 -11.99 -6.21
CA GLY A 82 0.96 -10.91 -6.21
C GLY A 82 0.47 -9.62 -6.87
N ALA A 83 -0.84 -9.45 -7.09
CA ALA A 83 -1.35 -8.19 -7.61
C ALA A 83 -1.20 -7.07 -6.57
N GLY A 84 -0.84 -5.87 -7.03
CA GLY A 84 -0.76 -4.71 -6.14
C GLY A 84 0.64 -4.33 -5.67
N GLU A 85 1.69 -4.90 -6.25
CA GLU A 85 3.10 -4.57 -5.98
C GLU A 85 3.48 -3.17 -6.50
N LEU A 86 2.66 -2.16 -6.14
CA LEU A 86 2.81 -0.76 -6.57
C LEU A 86 4.17 -0.19 -6.17
N GLY A 87 4.70 -0.61 -5.02
CA GLY A 87 5.99 -0.18 -4.51
C GLY A 87 7.13 -0.48 -5.47
N HIS A 88 7.01 -1.53 -6.28
CA HIS A 88 8.00 -1.96 -7.26
C HIS A 88 7.79 -1.39 -8.67
N LEU A 89 6.79 -0.50 -8.86
CA LEU A 89 6.68 0.28 -10.08
C LEU A 89 7.86 1.25 -10.17
N SER A 90 8.65 1.14 -11.25
CA SER A 90 9.73 2.09 -11.51
C SER A 90 9.18 3.44 -11.97
N ILE A 91 9.50 4.50 -11.24
CA ILE A 91 9.16 5.89 -11.57
C ILE A 91 10.37 6.67 -12.11
N ARG A 92 11.55 6.04 -12.08
CA ARG A 92 12.82 6.57 -12.59
C ARG A 92 13.67 5.43 -13.12
N TYR A 93 13.91 5.38 -14.42
CA TYR A 93 14.68 4.30 -15.06
C TYR A 93 16.14 4.21 -14.57
N ASP A 94 16.73 5.35 -14.18
CA ASP A 94 18.10 5.52 -13.65
C ASP A 94 18.11 5.78 -12.13
N GLY A 95 17.06 5.35 -11.44
CA GLY A 95 16.84 5.69 -10.03
C GLY A 95 17.59 4.78 -9.06
N ARG A 96 17.22 4.91 -7.77
CA ARG A 96 17.81 4.14 -6.67
C ARG A 96 17.61 2.64 -6.89
N PRO A 97 18.62 1.80 -6.59
CA PRO A 97 18.45 0.34 -6.66
C PRO A 97 17.40 -0.13 -5.65
N CYS A 98 16.61 -1.11 -6.05
CA CYS A 98 15.61 -1.75 -5.22
C CYS A 98 16.01 -3.21 -4.93
N PRO A 99 15.76 -3.73 -3.73
CA PRO A 99 16.00 -5.15 -3.40
C PRO A 99 15.29 -6.16 -4.31
N CYS A 100 14.25 -5.73 -5.04
CA CYS A 100 13.59 -6.58 -6.03
C CYS A 100 14.41 -6.82 -7.30
N GLY A 101 15.55 -6.15 -7.45
CA GLY A 101 16.42 -6.22 -8.62
C GLY A 101 16.19 -5.12 -9.66
N ASN A 102 15.14 -4.30 -9.50
CA ASN A 102 14.83 -3.19 -10.40
C ASN A 102 15.47 -1.87 -9.92
N LEU A 103 15.43 -0.84 -10.76
CA LEU A 103 15.86 0.52 -10.45
C LEU A 103 14.65 1.46 -10.36
N GLY A 104 14.74 2.44 -9.47
CA GLY A 104 13.79 3.54 -9.40
C GLY A 104 12.39 3.20 -8.93
N CYS A 105 12.20 2.08 -8.24
CA CYS A 105 10.94 1.69 -7.64
C CYS A 105 10.41 2.78 -6.70
N VAL A 106 9.11 3.09 -6.77
CA VAL A 106 8.51 4.17 -5.98
C VAL A 106 8.70 3.98 -4.47
N GLU A 107 8.77 2.76 -3.99
CA GLU A 107 9.04 2.44 -2.59
C GLU A 107 10.34 3.06 -2.07
N GLN A 108 11.37 3.14 -2.92
CA GLN A 108 12.66 3.75 -2.56
C GLN A 108 12.60 5.26 -2.35
N TYR A 109 11.45 5.89 -2.64
CA TYR A 109 11.22 7.34 -2.54
C TYR A 109 10.04 7.72 -1.67
N ALA A 110 8.99 6.87 -1.61
CA ALA A 110 7.71 7.22 -1.02
C ALA A 110 7.31 6.41 0.21
N SER A 111 7.97 5.27 0.50
CA SER A 111 7.69 4.49 1.71
C SER A 111 8.04 5.27 2.99
N THR A 112 7.49 4.85 4.14
CA THR A 112 7.86 5.47 5.43
C THR A 112 9.34 5.30 5.72
N SER A 113 9.93 4.15 5.34
CA SER A 113 11.37 3.90 5.45
C SER A 113 12.19 4.86 4.58
N ALA A 114 11.76 5.09 3.33
CA ALA A 114 12.42 6.03 2.42
C ALA A 114 12.30 7.48 2.92
N THR A 115 11.16 7.85 3.49
CA THR A 115 10.91 9.17 4.10
C THR A 115 11.84 9.41 5.30
N VAL A 116 12.00 8.43 6.20
CA VAL A 116 12.94 8.53 7.33
C VAL A 116 14.37 8.65 6.83
N ARG A 117 14.75 7.87 5.81
CA ARG A 117 16.08 7.98 5.19
C ARG A 117 16.32 9.38 4.64
N ALA A 118 15.36 9.95 3.90
CA ALA A 118 15.45 11.31 3.38
C ALA A 118 15.54 12.35 4.52
N ALA A 119 14.75 12.20 5.58
CA ALA A 119 14.84 13.09 6.75
C ALA A 119 16.21 13.06 7.43
N ARG A 120 16.87 11.90 7.50
CA ARG A 120 18.23 11.75 8.03
C ARG A 120 19.30 12.47 7.19
N GLU A 121 19.05 12.69 5.90
CA GLU A 121 19.92 13.47 5.00
C GLU A 121 19.90 14.97 5.31
N HIS A 122 18.87 15.46 6.05
CA HIS A 122 18.76 16.85 6.47
C HIS A 122 19.38 17.07 7.88
N PRO A 123 20.48 17.82 8.00
CA PRO A 123 21.14 18.03 9.29
C PRO A 123 20.22 18.63 10.36
N GLU A 124 19.35 19.57 9.95
CA GLU A 124 18.37 20.21 10.85
C GLU A 124 17.36 19.22 11.45
N LEU A 125 16.82 18.29 10.65
CA LEU A 125 15.89 17.29 11.14
C LEU A 125 16.59 16.26 12.02
N ARG A 126 17.79 15.84 11.61
CA ARG A 126 18.61 14.90 12.38
C ARG A 126 18.99 15.44 13.76
N ALA A 127 19.22 16.74 13.88
CA ALA A 127 19.55 17.37 15.16
C ALA A 127 18.35 17.51 16.10
N ARG A 128 17.11 17.58 15.57
CA ARG A 128 15.91 17.90 16.35
C ARG A 128 14.94 16.74 16.53
N LEU A 129 14.95 15.74 15.63
CA LEU A 129 14.00 14.65 15.66
C LEU A 129 14.66 13.33 16.05
N PRO A 130 13.97 12.45 16.79
CA PRO A 130 14.45 11.12 17.16
C PRO A 130 14.37 10.15 15.98
N LEU A 131 15.28 10.32 15.01
CA LEU A 131 15.28 9.54 13.77
C LEU A 131 15.98 8.17 13.89
N ASP A 132 16.67 7.89 15.00
CA ASP A 132 17.40 6.63 15.24
C ASP A 132 16.49 5.51 15.81
N GLY A 133 15.24 5.84 16.11
CA GLY A 133 14.24 4.88 16.59
C GLY A 133 13.83 3.85 15.53
N THR A 134 12.97 2.91 15.95
CA THR A 134 12.34 1.96 15.01
C THR A 134 11.62 2.70 13.89
N GLY A 135 11.55 2.09 12.69
CA GLY A 135 11.04 2.77 11.49
C GLY A 135 9.71 3.51 11.65
N SER A 136 8.76 2.96 12.42
CA SER A 136 7.46 3.62 12.67
C SER A 136 7.57 4.85 13.57
N SER A 137 8.34 4.80 14.66
CA SER A 137 8.48 5.94 15.58
C SER A 137 9.24 7.10 14.95
N ALA A 138 10.28 6.81 14.18
CA ALA A 138 11.04 7.82 13.45
C ALA A 138 10.17 8.51 12.37
N TYR A 139 9.38 7.73 11.63
CA TYR A 139 8.44 8.29 10.66
C TYR A 139 7.38 9.16 11.33
N ASP A 140 6.78 8.69 12.43
CA ASP A 140 5.78 9.45 13.18
C ASP A 140 6.35 10.79 13.70
N ALA A 141 7.65 10.84 14.07
CA ALA A 141 8.32 12.09 14.46
C ALA A 141 8.39 13.08 13.29
N VAL A 142 8.79 12.63 12.08
CA VAL A 142 8.80 13.46 10.88
C VAL A 142 7.39 13.93 10.52
N ALA A 143 6.41 13.02 10.56
CA ALA A 143 5.03 13.33 10.24
C ALA A 143 4.43 14.38 11.19
N ARG A 144 4.64 14.24 12.50
CA ARG A 144 4.21 15.23 13.50
C ARG A 144 4.87 16.59 13.29
N ALA A 145 6.17 16.63 13.04
CA ALA A 145 6.87 17.87 12.77
C ALA A 145 6.27 18.59 11.54
N ALA A 146 6.05 17.86 10.45
CA ALA A 146 5.47 18.42 9.24
C ALA A 146 4.04 18.97 9.45
N VAL A 147 3.18 18.22 10.16
CA VAL A 147 1.81 18.64 10.45
C VAL A 147 1.78 19.83 11.41
N ASN A 148 2.76 19.95 12.30
CA ASN A 148 2.93 21.10 13.21
C ASN A 148 3.63 22.29 12.56
N GLY A 149 3.87 22.28 11.25
CA GLY A 149 4.36 23.43 10.49
C GLY A 149 5.87 23.50 10.30
N ASP A 150 6.62 22.44 10.59
CA ASP A 150 8.05 22.40 10.26
C ASP A 150 8.22 22.35 8.73
N PRO A 151 8.82 23.37 8.10
CA PRO A 151 8.89 23.46 6.64
C PRO A 151 9.79 22.40 6.01
N VAL A 152 10.84 21.97 6.72
CA VAL A 152 11.78 20.96 6.20
C VAL A 152 11.16 19.57 6.26
N ALA A 153 10.53 19.21 7.38
CA ALA A 153 9.79 17.97 7.51
C ALA A 153 8.63 17.90 6.51
N TYR A 154 7.92 19.03 6.33
CA TYR A 154 6.87 19.14 5.32
C TYR A 154 7.40 18.88 3.91
N ALA A 155 8.54 19.50 3.52
CA ALA A 155 9.13 19.32 2.20
C ALA A 155 9.53 17.86 1.94
N VAL A 156 10.06 17.15 2.94
CA VAL A 156 10.39 15.72 2.84
C VAL A 156 9.13 14.89 2.56
N LEU A 157 8.06 15.11 3.30
CA LEU A 157 6.80 14.38 3.08
C LEU A 157 6.12 14.75 1.76
N ASP A 158 6.14 16.01 1.38
CA ASP A 158 5.56 16.48 0.13
C ASP A 158 6.29 15.88 -1.08
N GLN A 159 7.61 15.73 -1.01
CA GLN A 159 8.40 15.05 -2.04
C GLN A 159 8.06 13.55 -2.12
N ALA A 160 7.93 12.86 -0.97
CA ALA A 160 7.49 11.47 -0.94
C ALA A 160 6.08 11.32 -1.57
N ALA A 161 5.16 12.22 -1.24
CA ALA A 161 3.82 12.28 -1.79
C ALA A 161 3.82 12.56 -3.31
N GLU A 162 4.75 13.38 -3.81
CA GLU A 162 4.91 13.59 -5.25
C GLU A 162 5.32 12.31 -5.98
N HIS A 163 6.30 11.58 -5.45
CA HIS A 163 6.70 10.29 -6.03
C HIS A 163 5.55 9.29 -6.03
N LEU A 164 4.81 9.19 -4.92
CA LEU A 164 3.64 8.33 -4.82
C LEU A 164 2.56 8.71 -5.84
N SER A 165 2.37 10.02 -6.08
CA SER A 165 1.38 10.53 -7.04
C SER A 165 1.64 10.04 -8.46
N ARG A 166 2.91 9.93 -8.86
CA ARG A 166 3.30 9.43 -10.20
C ARG A 166 2.90 7.96 -10.37
N ALA A 167 3.21 7.12 -9.38
CA ALA A 167 2.82 5.72 -9.38
C ALA A 167 1.29 5.54 -9.34
N ALA A 168 0.61 6.33 -8.49
CA ALA A 168 -0.85 6.31 -8.40
C ALA A 168 -1.52 6.72 -9.72
N THR A 169 -0.93 7.66 -10.47
CA THR A 169 -1.43 8.03 -11.81
C THR A 169 -1.29 6.88 -12.80
N SER A 170 -0.15 6.21 -12.83
CA SER A 170 0.05 5.04 -13.68
C SER A 170 -0.97 3.95 -13.38
N MET A 171 -1.17 3.65 -12.10
CA MET A 171 -2.16 2.70 -11.62
C MET A 171 -3.59 3.10 -12.02
N ALA A 172 -3.98 4.36 -11.80
CA ALA A 172 -5.30 4.86 -12.16
C ALA A 172 -5.55 4.79 -13.67
N ASN A 173 -4.54 5.10 -14.49
CA ASN A 173 -4.63 5.03 -15.94
C ASN A 173 -4.72 3.60 -16.48
N LEU A 174 -3.97 2.65 -15.88
CA LEU A 174 -3.94 1.25 -16.32
C LEU A 174 -5.24 0.50 -15.98
N LEU A 175 -5.87 0.85 -14.86
CA LEU A 175 -7.02 0.14 -14.32
C LEU A 175 -8.33 0.94 -14.42
N ASP A 176 -8.29 2.13 -14.99
CA ASP A 176 -9.41 3.07 -15.13
C ASP A 176 -10.17 3.29 -13.80
N LEU A 177 -9.42 3.54 -12.73
CA LEU A 177 -9.97 3.68 -11.38
C LEU A 177 -10.72 5.00 -11.22
N GLY A 178 -11.96 4.93 -10.74
CA GLY A 178 -12.75 6.12 -10.36
C GLY A 178 -12.56 6.53 -8.90
N ARG A 179 -12.07 5.61 -8.04
CA ARG A 179 -11.87 5.86 -6.61
C ARG A 179 -10.57 5.25 -6.12
N LEU A 180 -9.84 6.03 -5.32
CA LEU A 180 -8.59 5.64 -4.71
C LEU A 180 -8.60 6.02 -3.23
N VAL A 181 -8.37 5.05 -2.34
CA VAL A 181 -8.24 5.28 -0.90
C VAL A 181 -6.78 5.17 -0.49
N LEU A 182 -6.31 6.16 0.28
CA LEU A 182 -5.01 6.11 0.95
C LEU A 182 -5.19 5.54 2.36
N THR A 183 -4.47 4.49 2.66
CA THR A 183 -4.51 3.80 3.96
C THR A 183 -3.14 3.32 4.40
N GLY A 184 -3.08 2.60 5.52
CA GLY A 184 -1.83 2.13 6.12
C GLY A 184 -1.26 3.11 7.15
N PRO A 185 -0.35 2.65 8.02
CA PRO A 185 0.18 3.45 9.11
C PRO A 185 0.87 4.75 8.66
N GLY A 186 1.43 4.79 7.44
CA GLY A 186 2.10 5.96 6.89
C GLY A 186 1.18 7.16 6.63
N VAL A 187 -0.14 6.97 6.50
CA VAL A 187 -1.07 8.09 6.30
C VAL A 187 -1.79 8.52 7.59
N ALA A 188 -1.57 7.84 8.71
CA ALA A 188 -2.30 8.08 9.94
C ALA A 188 -2.14 9.51 10.49
N LEU A 189 -0.95 10.09 10.38
CA LEU A 189 -0.66 11.45 10.85
C LEU A 189 -0.61 12.45 9.70
N ALA A 190 0.09 12.12 8.61
CA ALA A 190 0.37 13.05 7.52
C ALA A 190 -0.49 12.79 6.25
N GLY A 191 -1.56 12.02 6.35
CA GLY A 191 -2.40 11.63 5.22
C GLY A 191 -2.94 12.81 4.41
N SER A 192 -3.23 13.95 5.06
CA SER A 192 -3.69 15.17 4.39
C SER A 192 -2.66 15.71 3.39
N ILE A 193 -1.35 15.58 3.68
CA ILE A 193 -0.27 16.01 2.79
C ILE A 193 -0.29 15.14 1.53
N TYR A 194 -0.32 13.82 1.71
CA TYR A 194 -0.41 12.86 0.60
C TYR A 194 -1.68 13.05 -0.23
N ALA A 195 -2.84 13.11 0.42
CA ALA A 195 -4.12 13.23 -0.28
C ALA A 195 -4.20 14.53 -1.11
N ARG A 196 -3.73 15.65 -0.56
CA ARG A 196 -3.68 16.92 -1.29
C ARG A 196 -2.79 16.82 -2.53
N ARG A 197 -1.60 16.24 -2.40
CA ARG A 197 -0.66 16.09 -3.51
C ARG A 197 -1.22 15.16 -4.58
N LEU A 198 -1.79 14.00 -4.20
CA LEU A 198 -2.40 13.06 -5.13
C LEU A 198 -3.58 13.66 -5.87
N ARG A 199 -4.52 14.33 -5.17
CA ARG A 199 -5.66 15.00 -5.80
C ARG A 199 -5.21 16.00 -6.84
N GLY A 200 -4.28 16.90 -6.47
CA GLY A 200 -3.76 17.91 -7.36
C GLY A 200 -2.97 17.34 -8.54
N HIS A 201 -2.29 16.18 -8.37
CA HIS A 201 -1.57 15.54 -9.45
C HIS A 201 -2.54 14.83 -10.42
N LEU A 202 -3.42 13.97 -9.90
CA LEU A 202 -4.40 13.19 -10.69
C LEU A 202 -5.35 14.11 -11.49
N SER A 203 -5.81 15.22 -10.89
CA SER A 203 -6.68 16.16 -11.61
C SER A 203 -6.03 16.78 -12.87
N ARG A 204 -4.70 16.88 -12.89
CA ARG A 204 -3.96 17.42 -14.03
C ARG A 204 -3.47 16.35 -15.01
N THR A 205 -3.18 15.14 -14.52
CA THR A 205 -2.41 14.14 -15.28
C THR A 205 -3.13 12.83 -15.54
N ALA A 206 -4.20 12.49 -14.79
CA ALA A 206 -4.96 11.27 -15.07
C ALA A 206 -5.57 11.32 -16.47
N HIS A 207 -5.40 10.22 -17.23
CA HIS A 207 -5.96 10.13 -18.58
C HIS A 207 -7.49 10.20 -18.59
N SER A 208 -8.12 9.62 -17.56
CA SER A 208 -9.57 9.63 -17.40
C SER A 208 -10.20 10.99 -17.10
N ARG A 209 -9.41 12.03 -16.73
CA ARG A 209 -9.89 13.34 -16.25
C ARG A 209 -10.91 14.04 -17.17
N GLN A 210 -10.95 13.68 -18.45
CA GLN A 210 -11.93 14.21 -19.42
C GLN A 210 -13.28 13.46 -19.39
N ARG A 211 -13.31 12.25 -18.80
CA ARG A 211 -14.50 11.39 -18.70
C ARG A 211 -15.03 11.30 -17.29
N HIS A 212 -14.15 11.11 -16.32
CA HIS A 212 -14.46 11.10 -14.90
C HIS A 212 -13.25 11.55 -14.07
N SER A 213 -13.49 12.08 -12.89
CA SER A 213 -12.44 12.40 -11.92
C SER A 213 -12.09 11.17 -11.07
N VAL A 214 -10.82 11.02 -10.74
CA VAL A 214 -10.39 10.05 -9.74
C VAL A 214 -10.57 10.66 -8.35
N THR A 215 -11.51 10.13 -7.58
CA THR A 215 -11.73 10.56 -6.19
C THR A 215 -10.64 9.97 -5.30
N VAL A 216 -9.91 10.84 -4.55
CA VAL A 216 -8.89 10.41 -3.57
C VAL A 216 -9.42 10.67 -2.17
N GLU A 217 -9.52 9.62 -1.38
CA GLU A 217 -10.01 9.64 -0.01
C GLU A 217 -8.95 9.15 0.98
N LEU A 218 -9.09 9.53 2.25
CA LEU A 218 -8.28 9.00 3.34
C LEU A 218 -9.07 7.91 4.08
N SER A 219 -8.38 6.88 4.52
CA SER A 219 -8.92 5.90 5.46
C SER A 219 -9.30 6.58 6.77
N ALA A 220 -10.45 6.19 7.32
CA ALA A 220 -10.85 6.59 8.67
C ALA A 220 -10.06 5.84 9.76
N GLN A 221 -9.58 4.63 9.45
CA GLN A 221 -8.84 3.76 10.36
C GLN A 221 -7.58 3.20 9.68
N PRO A 222 -6.63 4.05 9.30
CA PRO A 222 -5.53 3.65 8.42
C PRO A 222 -4.60 2.60 9.04
N ARG A 223 -4.48 2.56 10.36
CA ARG A 223 -3.64 1.55 11.07
C ARG A 223 -4.31 0.19 11.13
N ASP A 224 -5.65 0.15 11.11
CA ASP A 224 -6.44 -1.08 11.32
C ASP A 224 -7.03 -1.64 10.02
N ALA A 225 -6.91 -0.93 8.91
CA ALA A 225 -7.54 -1.29 7.64
C ALA A 225 -7.22 -2.72 7.17
N ALA A 226 -5.97 -3.16 7.31
CA ALA A 226 -5.56 -4.52 6.96
C ALA A 226 -6.19 -5.57 7.90
N GLY A 227 -6.26 -5.30 9.21
CA GLY A 227 -6.93 -6.16 10.19
C GLY A 227 -8.43 -6.27 9.93
N ILE A 228 -9.09 -5.14 9.62
CA ILE A 228 -10.51 -5.11 9.23
C ILE A 228 -10.71 -5.98 7.98
N GLY A 229 -9.86 -5.82 6.97
CA GLY A 229 -9.93 -6.60 5.74
C GLY A 229 -9.71 -8.09 5.95
N ALA A 230 -8.78 -8.47 6.82
CA ALA A 230 -8.58 -9.86 7.22
C ALA A 230 -9.83 -10.45 7.88
N ALA A 231 -10.50 -9.69 8.74
CA ALA A 231 -11.78 -10.11 9.33
C ALA A 231 -12.88 -10.27 8.25
N VAL A 232 -12.95 -9.35 7.29
CA VAL A 232 -13.89 -9.43 6.16
C VAL A 232 -13.66 -10.70 5.33
N LEU A 233 -12.40 -11.08 5.09
CA LEU A 233 -12.07 -12.34 4.39
C LEU A 233 -12.65 -13.57 5.09
N VAL A 234 -12.54 -13.63 6.41
CA VAL A 234 -13.10 -14.73 7.21
C VAL A 234 -14.63 -14.75 7.10
N VAL A 235 -15.27 -13.60 7.21
CA VAL A 235 -16.74 -13.50 7.08
C VAL A 235 -17.18 -13.94 5.68
N GLN A 236 -16.51 -13.49 4.62
CA GLN A 236 -16.79 -13.91 3.25
C GLN A 236 -16.65 -15.42 3.06
N ALA A 237 -15.60 -16.02 3.58
CA ALA A 237 -15.37 -17.46 3.50
C ALA A 237 -16.45 -18.26 4.25
N SER A 238 -16.99 -17.72 5.35
CA SER A 238 -17.99 -18.38 6.18
C SER A 238 -19.41 -18.29 5.60
N VAL A 239 -19.75 -17.16 4.96
CA VAL A 239 -21.12 -16.86 4.48
C VAL A 239 -21.34 -17.35 3.04
N ALA A 240 -20.28 -17.47 2.26
CA ALA A 240 -20.33 -17.97 0.88
C ALA A 240 -19.38 -19.17 0.68
N PRO A 241 -19.70 -20.38 1.21
CA PRO A 241 -18.91 -21.58 0.97
C PRO A 241 -18.93 -21.91 -0.54
N GLY A 242 -17.81 -21.78 -1.20
CA GLY A 242 -17.65 -21.90 -2.65
C GLY A 242 -17.05 -20.65 -3.31
N HIS A 243 -16.98 -19.53 -2.61
CA HIS A 243 -16.15 -18.37 -2.93
C HIS A 243 -14.89 -18.32 -2.05
N THR A 244 -14.35 -19.47 -1.68
CA THR A 244 -13.03 -19.52 -1.07
C THR A 244 -12.07 -18.75 -1.96
N PRO A 245 -11.33 -17.76 -1.41
CA PRO A 245 -10.22 -17.12 -2.12
C PRO A 245 -9.32 -18.25 -2.61
N GLY A 246 -9.14 -18.36 -3.94
CA GLY A 246 -8.57 -19.51 -4.57
C GLY A 246 -7.36 -20.05 -3.82
N VAL A 247 -7.52 -21.25 -3.30
CA VAL A 247 -6.41 -22.16 -3.06
C VAL A 247 -6.03 -22.61 -4.46
N ALA A 248 -5.05 -21.93 -5.07
CA ALA A 248 -4.39 -22.48 -6.24
C ALA A 248 -3.82 -23.83 -5.80
N GLY A 249 -4.41 -24.91 -6.36
CA GLY A 249 -3.92 -26.28 -6.21
C GLY A 249 -2.56 -26.46 -6.86
#